data_ec2193a5ffd630644234d2a7e39fa8cd
#
_entry.id   ec2193a5ffd630644234d2a7e39fa8cd
#
_cell.length_a   1.000
_cell.length_b   1.000
_cell.length_c   1.000
_cell.angle_alpha   90.00
_cell.angle_beta   90.00
_cell.angle_gamma   90.00
#
_symmetry.space_group_name_H-M   'P 1'
#
loop_
_entity.id
_entity.type
_entity.pdbx_description
1 polymer ?
#
loop_
_entity_poly.entity_id
_entity_poly.type
_entity_poly.pdbx_seq_one_letter_code
_entity_poly.pdbx_strand_id
1 'polypeptide(L)'
;MNKTLLLALFSAAFLTLNAFAQSESMNIPPDWQTFAEQTNYRKTPRYAETVEYSQKLDKSSDLIIYKPFGKSGEGRDLPLLIAANGKTFMPDAARKKGKAVVLIQACIHAGESDGKDAGLALLRDIAITKTRLSLLESVVILYVPIYNVDGHELFSAYNRINQVGPDEMGFRANSANLNLNRDYMKADAPETRAFLKLWNDWKPDFFIDSHVTDGADFRYNITYEFAHFEEVSPFVKNWMNEIFEKKVVPKVEKEGNLLTHYLEFNGREVSSGVTTFIATPRFATGYAALRNRGGLLIESHSLKPYKLRVRGTYDVFWKTLEEINLNKESLFEANRKADAETIERGQIYNSSNKFPLRFEFTKNSVPFDFKGVEYRMEDSEISGAKRIVYGTKPLDVTIPKFDEVRVSASVAPPLYYIIPPQWQSVIGVLESHGVRFQKISKPLKIEVESYRLTEPKWSPASFENRLPMNYKTNPIKEMREFPANSVLVPLNQETGNVVVHLLEPQSGDSFAAWGFFNAIFEQKEYFSDYIMEPIAREMLAKDDGLRKEFEERLKDENFRKSAGARLRFFYERSPYFDKRIGLYPVGRIVTKLNTDF
;
A
#
# COMPACT_ATOMS: atom_id res chain seq x y z
N MET A 1 -69.52 -10.34 -3.18
CA MET A 1 -68.46 -9.48 -3.74
C MET A 1 -67.20 -10.31 -3.84
N ASN A 2 -66.67 -10.35 -5.00
CA ASN A 2 -65.87 -11.40 -5.63
C ASN A 2 -64.52 -11.77 -5.00
N LYS A 3 -64.37 -13.05 -4.69
CA LYS A 3 -63.09 -13.69 -4.35
C LYS A 3 -62.04 -13.73 -5.52
N THR A 4 -62.45 -13.29 -6.70
CA THR A 4 -61.61 -13.29 -7.92
C THR A 4 -60.70 -12.05 -8.06
N LEU A 5 -60.93 -10.97 -7.27
CA LEU A 5 -60.11 -9.76 -7.33
C LEU A 5 -58.84 -9.79 -6.45
N LEU A 6 -58.79 -10.72 -5.46
CA LEU A 6 -57.64 -10.87 -4.57
C LEU A 6 -56.49 -11.74 -5.17
N LEU A 7 -56.82 -12.62 -6.12
CA LEU A 7 -55.78 -13.46 -6.79
C LEU A 7 -54.99 -12.72 -7.87
N ALA A 8 -55.59 -11.67 -8.46
CA ALA A 8 -54.89 -10.90 -9.50
C ALA A 8 -53.84 -9.92 -8.94
N LEU A 9 -54.01 -9.44 -7.68
CA LEU A 9 -53.03 -8.56 -7.03
C LEU A 9 -51.80 -9.31 -6.46
N PHE A 10 -51.95 -10.61 -6.14
CA PHE A 10 -50.80 -11.44 -5.71
C PHE A 10 -49.94 -11.92 -6.90
N SER A 11 -50.52 -12.10 -8.08
CA SER A 11 -49.77 -12.47 -9.29
C SER A 11 -48.96 -11.30 -9.89
N ALA A 12 -49.41 -10.07 -9.71
CA ALA A 12 -48.67 -8.90 -10.18
C ALA A 12 -47.47 -8.55 -9.31
N ALA A 13 -47.51 -8.82 -7.98
CA ALA A 13 -46.37 -8.61 -7.07
C ALA A 13 -45.27 -9.67 -7.26
N PHE A 14 -45.58 -10.87 -7.77
CA PHE A 14 -44.58 -11.89 -8.08
C PHE A 14 -43.89 -11.68 -9.44
N LEU A 15 -44.51 -10.96 -10.37
CA LEU A 15 -43.93 -10.66 -11.68
C LEU A 15 -42.96 -9.47 -11.66
N THR A 16 -43.05 -8.59 -10.66
CA THR A 16 -42.09 -7.48 -10.51
C THR A 16 -40.79 -7.86 -9.80
N LEU A 17 -40.76 -8.98 -9.05
CA LEU A 17 -39.53 -9.50 -8.44
C LEU A 17 -38.64 -10.33 -9.39
N ASN A 18 -39.15 -10.72 -10.55
CA ASN A 18 -38.38 -11.47 -11.55
C ASN A 18 -37.77 -10.58 -12.67
N ALA A 19 -38.01 -9.26 -12.67
CA ALA A 19 -37.46 -8.36 -13.68
C ALA A 19 -36.01 -7.91 -13.40
N PHE A 20 -35.44 -8.25 -12.24
CA PHE A 20 -34.05 -7.96 -11.88
C PHE A 20 -33.06 -9.12 -12.12
N ALA A 21 -33.46 -10.17 -12.79
CA ALA A 21 -32.65 -11.38 -13.00
C ALA A 21 -32.45 -11.75 -14.48
N GLN A 22 -32.49 -10.79 -15.39
CA GLN A 22 -31.99 -11.00 -16.76
C GLN A 22 -30.69 -10.23 -17.00
N SER A 23 -29.65 -10.52 -16.20
CA SER A 23 -28.29 -10.50 -16.77
C SER A 23 -28.26 -11.65 -17.80
N GLU A 24 -27.81 -11.36 -19.02
CA GLU A 24 -27.54 -12.39 -20.02
C GLU A 24 -26.93 -13.61 -19.33
N SER A 25 -27.65 -14.73 -19.29
CA SER A 25 -27.07 -15.98 -18.83
C SER A 25 -26.05 -16.37 -19.90
N MET A 26 -24.79 -15.95 -19.69
CA MET A 26 -23.69 -16.40 -20.50
C MET A 26 -23.75 -17.92 -20.49
N ASN A 27 -23.86 -18.54 -21.66
CA ASN A 27 -23.94 -20.00 -21.80
C ASN A 27 -22.54 -20.56 -21.53
N ILE A 28 -22.18 -20.63 -20.22
CA ILE A 28 -20.88 -21.12 -19.76
C ILE A 28 -20.90 -22.63 -19.90
N PRO A 29 -20.00 -23.23 -20.72
CA PRO A 29 -19.92 -24.69 -20.81
C PRO A 29 -19.69 -25.28 -19.40
N PRO A 30 -20.37 -26.34 -19.00
CA PRO A 30 -20.29 -26.91 -17.65
C PRO A 30 -18.86 -27.19 -17.18
N ASP A 31 -18.01 -27.70 -18.08
CA ASP A 31 -16.59 -27.98 -17.79
C ASP A 31 -15.73 -26.73 -17.54
N TRP A 32 -16.27 -25.54 -17.83
CA TRP A 32 -15.59 -24.27 -17.67
C TRP A 32 -16.15 -23.40 -16.55
N GLN A 33 -17.13 -23.90 -15.82
CA GLN A 33 -17.53 -23.26 -14.57
C GLN A 33 -16.35 -23.23 -13.60
N THR A 34 -16.13 -22.07 -12.96
CA THR A 34 -15.15 -21.97 -11.88
C THR A 34 -15.60 -22.78 -10.67
N PHE A 35 -14.70 -23.14 -9.76
CA PHE A 35 -15.04 -23.89 -8.55
C PHE A 35 -16.09 -23.15 -7.70
N ALA A 36 -16.02 -21.82 -7.62
CA ALA A 36 -17.03 -21.02 -6.93
C ALA A 36 -18.41 -21.17 -7.59
N GLU A 37 -18.50 -21.11 -8.92
CA GLU A 37 -19.74 -21.29 -9.67
C GLU A 37 -20.33 -22.70 -9.48
N GLN A 38 -19.50 -23.75 -9.57
CA GLN A 38 -19.92 -25.16 -9.36
C GLN A 38 -20.49 -25.38 -7.96
N THR A 39 -20.00 -24.66 -6.95
CA THR A 39 -20.47 -24.75 -5.56
C THR A 39 -21.57 -23.74 -5.24
N ASN A 40 -22.12 -23.05 -6.25
CA ASN A 40 -23.05 -21.93 -6.09
C ASN A 40 -22.52 -20.86 -5.12
N TYR A 41 -21.24 -20.54 -5.23
CA TYR A 41 -20.52 -19.55 -4.41
C TYR A 41 -20.53 -19.85 -2.90
N ARG A 42 -20.66 -21.13 -2.53
CA ARG A 42 -20.46 -21.53 -1.14
C ARG A 42 -19.00 -21.72 -0.79
N LYS A 43 -18.19 -22.10 -1.76
CA LYS A 43 -16.76 -22.38 -1.59
C LYS A 43 -15.93 -21.62 -2.60
N THR A 44 -14.68 -21.39 -2.24
CA THR A 44 -13.62 -20.85 -3.09
C THR A 44 -12.53 -21.92 -3.28
N PRO A 45 -11.87 -22.00 -4.47
CA PRO A 45 -10.85 -23.02 -4.70
C PRO A 45 -9.62 -22.78 -3.81
N ARG A 46 -8.98 -23.85 -3.37
CA ARG A 46 -7.68 -23.80 -2.71
C ARG A 46 -6.57 -23.51 -3.74
N TYR A 47 -5.33 -23.46 -3.27
CA TYR A 47 -4.17 -23.19 -4.14
C TYR A 47 -4.06 -24.21 -5.29
N ALA A 48 -4.16 -25.51 -4.98
CA ALA A 48 -4.01 -26.55 -5.99
C ALA A 48 -5.07 -26.45 -7.10
N GLU A 49 -6.36 -26.31 -6.73
CA GLU A 49 -7.44 -26.17 -7.71
C GLU A 49 -7.34 -24.85 -8.51
N THR A 50 -6.86 -23.77 -7.86
CA THR A 50 -6.61 -22.49 -8.54
C THR A 50 -5.51 -22.64 -9.60
N VAL A 51 -4.42 -23.32 -9.27
CA VAL A 51 -3.31 -23.59 -10.20
C VAL A 51 -3.76 -24.51 -11.32
N GLU A 52 -4.50 -25.58 -11.00
CA GLU A 52 -5.05 -26.52 -12.00
C GLU A 52 -5.94 -25.79 -13.01
N TYR A 53 -6.88 -24.98 -12.53
CA TYR A 53 -7.75 -24.20 -13.41
C TYR A 53 -6.96 -23.19 -14.26
N SER A 54 -5.95 -22.54 -13.69
CA SER A 54 -5.06 -21.61 -14.39
C SER A 54 -4.27 -22.32 -15.51
N GLN A 55 -3.74 -23.51 -15.24
CA GLN A 55 -3.06 -24.34 -16.24
C GLN A 55 -4.02 -24.92 -17.30
N LYS A 56 -5.27 -25.18 -16.92
CA LYS A 56 -6.31 -25.59 -17.88
C LYS A 56 -6.62 -24.47 -18.87
N LEU A 57 -6.69 -23.21 -18.41
CA LEU A 57 -6.85 -22.04 -19.28
C LEU A 57 -5.67 -21.87 -20.24
N ASP A 58 -4.44 -21.98 -19.76
CA ASP A 58 -3.21 -21.93 -20.56
C ASP A 58 -3.20 -23.00 -21.66
N LYS A 59 -3.46 -24.26 -21.30
CA LYS A 59 -3.45 -25.39 -22.24
C LYS A 59 -4.57 -25.31 -23.29
N SER A 60 -5.65 -24.62 -23.02
CA SER A 60 -6.86 -24.60 -23.86
C SER A 60 -7.00 -23.36 -24.74
N SER A 61 -6.09 -22.39 -24.61
CA SER A 61 -6.17 -21.13 -25.36
C SER A 61 -4.79 -20.53 -25.59
N ASP A 62 -4.54 -20.03 -26.79
CA ASP A 62 -3.36 -19.26 -27.17
C ASP A 62 -3.38 -17.81 -26.64
N LEU A 63 -4.42 -17.43 -25.91
CA LEU A 63 -4.59 -16.10 -25.32
C LEU A 63 -4.09 -16.00 -23.88
N ILE A 64 -3.77 -17.09 -23.22
CA ILE A 64 -3.34 -17.12 -21.82
C ILE A 64 -2.07 -17.95 -21.69
N ILE A 65 -1.14 -17.45 -20.86
CA ILE A 65 0.01 -18.19 -20.38
C ILE A 65 -0.01 -18.21 -18.85
N TYR A 66 0.13 -19.38 -18.25
CA TYR A 66 0.42 -19.56 -16.83
C TYR A 66 1.92 -19.61 -16.61
N LYS A 67 2.44 -18.66 -15.78
CA LYS A 67 3.88 -18.57 -15.47
C LYS A 67 4.07 -18.03 -14.06
N PRO A 68 4.56 -18.84 -13.11
CA PRO A 68 4.90 -18.33 -11.79
C PRO A 68 5.93 -17.21 -11.85
N PHE A 69 5.76 -16.19 -10.98
CA PHE A 69 6.67 -15.03 -10.96
C PHE A 69 7.64 -15.02 -9.77
N GLY A 70 7.55 -15.99 -8.87
CA GLY A 70 8.42 -16.12 -7.71
C GLY A 70 8.04 -17.28 -6.80
N LYS A 71 8.60 -17.27 -5.60
CA LYS A 71 8.35 -18.25 -4.54
C LYS A 71 7.93 -17.54 -3.26
N SER A 72 7.01 -18.16 -2.51
CA SER A 72 6.62 -17.74 -1.16
C SER A 72 7.65 -18.14 -0.10
N GLY A 73 7.41 -17.75 1.15
CA GLY A 73 8.23 -18.14 2.29
C GLY A 73 8.33 -19.65 2.49
N GLU A 74 7.28 -20.41 2.21
CA GLU A 74 7.26 -21.88 2.27
C GLU A 74 7.66 -22.55 0.94
N GLY A 75 8.11 -21.78 -0.05
CA GLY A 75 8.62 -22.29 -1.33
C GLY A 75 7.54 -22.61 -2.37
N ARG A 76 6.26 -22.27 -2.15
CA ARG A 76 5.21 -22.39 -3.16
C ARG A 76 5.41 -21.43 -4.30
N ASP A 77 5.02 -21.82 -5.51
CA ASP A 77 5.00 -20.92 -6.65
C ASP A 77 3.96 -19.80 -6.48
N LEU A 78 4.35 -18.57 -6.80
CA LEU A 78 3.45 -17.42 -6.86
C LEU A 78 2.80 -17.39 -8.25
N PRO A 79 1.49 -17.70 -8.38
CA PRO A 79 0.86 -17.89 -9.68
C PRO A 79 0.66 -16.56 -10.41
N LEU A 80 0.94 -16.56 -11.71
CA LEU A 80 0.66 -15.46 -12.63
C LEU A 80 0.03 -16.01 -13.90
N LEU A 81 -1.08 -15.42 -14.33
CA LEU A 81 -1.65 -15.61 -15.66
C LEU A 81 -1.42 -14.33 -16.47
N ILE A 82 -0.92 -14.50 -17.67
CA ILE A 82 -0.74 -13.40 -18.62
C ILE A 82 -1.77 -13.61 -19.72
N ALA A 83 -2.76 -12.70 -19.81
CA ALA A 83 -3.73 -12.73 -20.89
C ALA A 83 -3.37 -11.66 -21.94
N ALA A 84 -3.20 -12.09 -23.18
CA ALA A 84 -2.76 -11.22 -24.26
C ALA A 84 -3.19 -11.75 -25.63
N ASN A 85 -3.34 -10.85 -26.59
CA ASN A 85 -3.57 -11.17 -27.99
C ASN A 85 -2.32 -10.83 -28.81
N GLY A 86 -2.11 -11.52 -29.92
CA GLY A 86 -1.03 -11.23 -30.87
C GLY A 86 0.39 -11.56 -30.34
N LYS A 87 0.52 -12.59 -29.49
CA LYS A 87 1.80 -13.07 -28.92
C LYS A 87 2.54 -12.00 -28.09
N THR A 88 1.81 -11.18 -27.34
CA THR A 88 2.37 -10.10 -26.50
C THR A 88 2.55 -10.53 -25.03
N PHE A 89 3.07 -11.75 -24.81
CA PHE A 89 3.27 -12.35 -23.49
C PHE A 89 4.61 -11.97 -22.83
N MET A 90 5.33 -11.03 -23.40
CA MET A 90 6.60 -10.53 -22.87
C MET A 90 6.55 -9.00 -22.80
N PRO A 91 7.22 -8.39 -21.79
CA PRO A 91 7.18 -6.93 -21.60
C PRO A 91 7.54 -6.14 -22.87
N ASP A 92 8.61 -6.51 -23.55
CA ASP A 92 9.06 -5.81 -24.76
C ASP A 92 8.11 -6.00 -25.93
N ALA A 93 7.48 -7.17 -26.05
CA ALA A 93 6.46 -7.41 -27.09
C ALA A 93 5.21 -6.58 -26.84
N ALA A 94 4.76 -6.46 -25.58
CA ALA A 94 3.62 -5.61 -25.20
C ALA A 94 3.91 -4.14 -25.53
N ARG A 95 5.05 -3.61 -25.09
CA ARG A 95 5.50 -2.23 -25.37
C ARG A 95 5.61 -1.95 -26.87
N LYS A 96 6.29 -2.84 -27.61
CA LYS A 96 6.47 -2.70 -29.07
C LYS A 96 5.14 -2.66 -29.83
N LYS A 97 4.11 -3.33 -29.32
CA LYS A 97 2.76 -3.33 -29.90
C LYS A 97 1.89 -2.19 -29.35
N GLY A 98 2.39 -1.33 -28.48
CA GLY A 98 1.64 -0.22 -27.88
C GLY A 98 0.44 -0.71 -27.07
N LYS A 99 0.57 -1.82 -26.32
CA LYS A 99 -0.47 -2.34 -25.46
C LYS A 99 -0.29 -1.84 -24.03
N ALA A 100 -1.37 -1.42 -23.39
CA ALA A 100 -1.39 -1.10 -21.98
C ALA A 100 -1.24 -2.38 -21.13
N VAL A 101 -0.36 -2.35 -20.15
CA VAL A 101 -0.15 -3.46 -19.21
C VAL A 101 -0.92 -3.17 -17.93
N VAL A 102 -1.92 -4.00 -17.64
CA VAL A 102 -2.72 -3.90 -16.41
C VAL A 102 -2.38 -5.06 -15.49
N LEU A 103 -1.88 -4.74 -14.28
CA LEU A 103 -1.61 -5.72 -13.24
C LEU A 103 -2.80 -5.77 -12.28
N ILE A 104 -3.40 -6.96 -12.14
CA ILE A 104 -4.50 -7.22 -11.21
C ILE A 104 -4.00 -8.21 -10.15
N GLN A 105 -4.11 -7.82 -8.91
CA GLN A 105 -3.71 -8.60 -7.75
C GLN A 105 -4.93 -8.95 -6.90
N ALA A 106 -5.01 -10.20 -6.45
CA ALA A 106 -6.01 -10.68 -5.51
C ALA A 106 -5.36 -11.47 -4.36
N CYS A 107 -6.09 -11.63 -3.26
CA CYS A 107 -5.69 -12.41 -2.09
C CYS A 107 -4.35 -11.99 -1.48
N ILE A 108 -4.06 -10.69 -1.40
CA ILE A 108 -2.96 -10.18 -0.54
C ILE A 108 -3.31 -10.46 0.93
N HIS A 109 -4.56 -10.26 1.32
CA HIS A 109 -5.16 -10.88 2.50
C HIS A 109 -5.84 -12.15 2.03
N ALA A 110 -5.28 -13.29 2.35
CA ALA A 110 -5.59 -14.53 1.67
C ALA A 110 -7.03 -15.07 1.84
N GLY A 111 -7.77 -14.59 2.84
CA GLY A 111 -9.19 -14.89 3.01
C GLY A 111 -10.15 -14.01 2.19
N GLU A 112 -9.63 -13.00 1.49
CA GLU A 112 -10.38 -12.08 0.66
C GLU A 112 -10.39 -12.61 -0.80
N SER A 113 -11.20 -13.63 -1.05
CA SER A 113 -11.13 -14.44 -2.27
C SER A 113 -11.92 -13.90 -3.46
N ASP A 114 -12.63 -12.79 -3.30
CA ASP A 114 -13.56 -12.25 -4.28
C ASP A 114 -12.87 -11.93 -5.62
N GLY A 115 -11.72 -11.25 -5.55
CA GLY A 115 -10.90 -10.94 -6.72
C GLY A 115 -10.34 -12.18 -7.40
N LYS A 116 -10.00 -13.23 -6.61
CA LYS A 116 -9.52 -14.51 -7.15
C LYS A 116 -10.58 -15.16 -8.05
N ASP A 117 -11.78 -15.30 -7.56
CA ASP A 117 -12.83 -15.99 -8.30
C ASP A 117 -13.39 -15.13 -9.45
N ALA A 118 -13.46 -13.81 -9.25
CA ALA A 118 -13.84 -12.86 -10.29
C ALA A 118 -12.85 -12.84 -11.47
N GLY A 119 -11.55 -12.81 -11.19
CA GLY A 119 -10.52 -12.77 -12.24
C GLY A 119 -10.42 -14.10 -13.00
N LEU A 120 -10.55 -15.25 -12.35
CA LEU A 120 -10.59 -16.55 -13.03
C LEU A 120 -11.80 -16.64 -13.97
N ALA A 121 -12.98 -16.17 -13.55
CA ALA A 121 -14.16 -16.08 -14.39
C ALA A 121 -13.95 -15.15 -15.59
N LEU A 122 -13.35 -13.98 -15.37
CA LEU A 122 -13.05 -13.01 -16.43
C LEU A 122 -12.07 -13.59 -17.46
N LEU A 123 -11.00 -14.26 -17.03
CA LEU A 123 -10.04 -14.89 -17.94
C LEU A 123 -10.66 -16.03 -18.73
N ARG A 124 -11.57 -16.83 -18.14
CA ARG A 124 -12.40 -17.78 -18.87
C ARG A 124 -13.24 -17.09 -19.95
N ASP A 125 -13.86 -15.98 -19.60
CA ASP A 125 -14.74 -15.26 -20.54
C ASP A 125 -13.96 -14.57 -21.69
N ILE A 126 -12.70 -14.24 -21.46
CA ILE A 126 -11.77 -13.82 -22.49
C ILE A 126 -11.32 -15.00 -23.35
N ALA A 127 -10.87 -16.08 -22.74
CA ALA A 127 -10.13 -17.13 -23.43
C ALA A 127 -11.01 -18.25 -24.01
N ILE A 128 -12.12 -18.57 -23.37
CA ILE A 128 -12.98 -19.73 -23.70
C ILE A 128 -14.30 -19.29 -24.34
N THR A 129 -15.13 -18.55 -23.61
CA THR A 129 -16.42 -18.08 -24.16
C THR A 129 -16.27 -16.95 -25.17
N LYS A 130 -15.12 -16.26 -25.18
CA LYS A 130 -14.78 -15.12 -26.05
C LYS A 130 -15.68 -13.89 -25.85
N THR A 131 -16.55 -13.88 -24.85
CA THR A 131 -17.50 -12.79 -24.58
C THR A 131 -16.80 -11.50 -24.13
N ARG A 132 -15.55 -11.60 -23.70
CA ARG A 132 -14.68 -10.48 -23.27
C ARG A 132 -13.38 -10.40 -24.07
N LEU A 133 -13.31 -11.05 -25.23
CA LEU A 133 -12.09 -11.09 -26.06
C LEU A 133 -11.58 -9.69 -26.47
N SER A 134 -12.48 -8.76 -26.74
CA SER A 134 -12.15 -7.38 -27.16
C SER A 134 -11.29 -6.63 -26.14
N LEU A 135 -11.31 -7.00 -24.86
CA LEU A 135 -10.44 -6.39 -23.85
C LEU A 135 -8.95 -6.53 -24.18
N LEU A 136 -8.57 -7.58 -24.91
CA LEU A 136 -7.18 -7.82 -25.31
C LEU A 136 -6.75 -7.08 -26.59
N GLU A 137 -7.60 -6.27 -27.21
CA GLU A 137 -7.22 -5.51 -28.40
C GLU A 137 -6.10 -4.51 -28.11
N SER A 138 -6.16 -3.82 -26.96
CA SER A 138 -5.17 -2.82 -26.56
C SER A 138 -4.55 -3.09 -25.19
N VAL A 139 -4.98 -4.14 -24.46
CA VAL A 139 -4.51 -4.45 -23.11
C VAL A 139 -3.80 -5.80 -23.06
N VAL A 140 -2.78 -5.89 -22.23
CA VAL A 140 -2.19 -7.11 -21.67
C VAL A 140 -2.54 -7.16 -20.20
N ILE A 141 -3.13 -8.25 -19.74
CA ILE A 141 -3.52 -8.44 -18.34
C ILE A 141 -2.50 -9.34 -17.67
N LEU A 142 -1.89 -8.83 -16.59
CA LEU A 142 -1.12 -9.62 -15.64
C LEU A 142 -2.03 -9.90 -14.45
N TYR A 143 -2.42 -11.14 -14.25
CA TYR A 143 -3.34 -11.50 -13.20
C TYR A 143 -2.68 -12.42 -12.18
N VAL A 144 -2.61 -11.95 -10.92
CA VAL A 144 -2.12 -12.69 -9.76
C VAL A 144 -3.33 -13.15 -8.94
N PRO A 145 -3.79 -14.41 -9.09
CA PRO A 145 -5.01 -14.89 -8.40
C PRO A 145 -4.81 -15.03 -6.90
N ILE A 146 -3.62 -15.42 -6.46
CA ILE A 146 -3.27 -15.56 -5.04
C ILE A 146 -1.88 -14.97 -4.83
N TYR A 147 -1.84 -13.79 -4.22
CA TYR A 147 -0.56 -13.17 -3.88
C TYR A 147 0.04 -13.78 -2.61
N ASN A 148 -0.75 -13.98 -1.56
CA ASN A 148 -0.37 -14.59 -0.30
C ASN A 148 -0.72 -16.09 -0.30
N VAL A 149 0.07 -16.89 -1.02
CA VAL A 149 -0.22 -18.32 -1.19
C VAL A 149 -0.10 -19.14 0.11
N ASP A 150 0.82 -18.76 1.01
CA ASP A 150 1.02 -19.48 2.26
C ASP A 150 -0.13 -19.21 3.24
N GLY A 151 -0.50 -17.93 3.41
CA GLY A 151 -1.69 -17.58 4.18
C GLY A 151 -2.98 -18.14 3.59
N HIS A 152 -3.03 -18.29 2.26
CA HIS A 152 -4.17 -18.91 1.59
C HIS A 152 -4.35 -20.38 1.98
N GLU A 153 -3.28 -21.13 2.14
CA GLU A 153 -3.35 -22.53 2.54
C GLU A 153 -3.61 -22.76 4.04
N LEU A 154 -3.56 -21.72 4.85
CA LEU A 154 -4.09 -21.74 6.21
C LEU A 154 -5.63 -21.64 6.22
N PHE A 155 -6.28 -22.48 5.42
CA PHE A 155 -7.72 -22.51 5.22
C PHE A 155 -8.48 -22.94 6.48
N SER A 156 -9.54 -22.20 6.83
CA SER A 156 -10.39 -22.50 7.97
C SER A 156 -11.75 -21.82 7.86
N ALA A 157 -12.78 -22.47 8.40
CA ALA A 157 -14.11 -21.87 8.59
C ALA A 157 -14.12 -20.78 9.69
N TYR A 158 -13.05 -20.69 10.48
CA TYR A 158 -12.93 -19.73 11.58
C TYR A 158 -12.09 -18.50 11.24
N ASN A 159 -11.58 -18.41 10.02
CA ASN A 159 -10.93 -17.21 9.53
C ASN A 159 -11.98 -16.13 9.19
N ARG A 160 -11.59 -14.84 9.23
CA ARG A 160 -12.44 -13.73 8.75
C ARG A 160 -13.84 -13.68 9.41
N ILE A 161 -13.90 -13.67 10.72
CA ILE A 161 -15.15 -13.63 11.50
C ILE A 161 -16.15 -12.54 11.04
N ASN A 162 -15.66 -11.44 10.47
CA ASN A 162 -16.47 -10.32 9.98
C ASN A 162 -17.02 -10.53 8.56
N GLN A 163 -16.73 -11.67 7.89
CA GLN A 163 -17.01 -11.87 6.48
C GLN A 163 -18.03 -12.97 6.26
N VAL A 164 -19.08 -12.67 5.48
CA VAL A 164 -20.12 -13.63 5.09
C VAL A 164 -19.63 -14.48 3.92
N GLY A 165 -19.14 -15.70 4.23
CA GLY A 165 -18.64 -16.63 3.22
C GLY A 165 -17.37 -16.19 2.49
N PRO A 166 -16.78 -17.11 1.72
CA PRO A 166 -17.15 -18.53 1.53
C PRO A 166 -17.09 -19.34 2.83
N ASP A 167 -17.52 -20.64 2.79
CA ASP A 167 -17.61 -21.52 3.96
C ASP A 167 -16.26 -21.66 4.69
N GLU A 168 -15.16 -21.68 3.94
CA GLU A 168 -13.78 -21.72 4.42
C GLU A 168 -12.92 -20.80 3.56
N MET A 169 -11.91 -20.19 4.14
CA MET A 169 -11.02 -19.26 3.45
C MET A 169 -9.65 -19.16 4.12
N GLY A 170 -8.68 -18.53 3.46
CA GLY A 170 -7.32 -18.37 3.95
C GLY A 170 -7.18 -17.38 5.11
N PHE A 171 -5.99 -17.34 5.70
CA PHE A 171 -5.61 -16.46 6.78
C PHE A 171 -4.99 -15.14 6.26
N ARG A 172 -5.16 -14.04 7.01
CA ARG A 172 -4.78 -12.69 6.56
C ARG A 172 -3.28 -12.54 6.25
N ALA A 173 -2.41 -13.03 7.14
CA ALA A 173 -0.97 -12.90 7.05
C ALA A 173 -0.33 -14.08 6.29
N ASN A 174 0.93 -13.92 5.83
CA ASN A 174 1.71 -14.99 5.24
C ASN A 174 2.27 -15.97 6.31
N SER A 175 3.05 -16.97 5.89
CA SER A 175 3.66 -17.97 6.79
C SER A 175 4.59 -17.38 7.86
N ALA A 176 5.17 -16.20 7.61
CA ALA A 176 5.98 -15.47 8.58
C ALA A 176 5.15 -14.49 9.45
N ASN A 177 3.83 -14.58 9.42
CA ASN A 177 2.87 -13.70 10.09
C ASN A 177 3.01 -12.22 9.69
N LEU A 178 3.36 -11.95 8.43
CA LEU A 178 3.45 -10.60 7.87
C LEU A 178 2.19 -10.27 7.06
N ASN A 179 1.67 -9.06 7.25
CA ASN A 179 0.68 -8.47 6.37
C ASN A 179 1.38 -7.89 5.13
N LEU A 180 1.27 -8.58 4.00
CA LEU A 180 1.93 -8.18 2.76
C LEU A 180 1.49 -6.78 2.28
N ASN A 181 0.27 -6.33 2.64
CA ASN A 181 -0.20 -4.96 2.36
C ASN A 181 0.33 -3.92 3.37
N ARG A 182 1.46 -4.18 4.01
CA ARG A 182 2.29 -3.27 4.82
C ARG A 182 3.76 -3.35 4.41
N ASP A 183 4.07 -4.12 3.37
CA ASP A 183 5.44 -4.51 3.04
C ASP A 183 5.99 -3.86 1.78
N TYR A 184 5.18 -3.12 1.00
CA TYR A 184 5.60 -2.58 -0.29
C TYR A 184 6.86 -1.71 -0.24
N MET A 185 7.10 -0.98 0.87
CA MET A 185 8.29 -0.12 1.00
C MET A 185 9.48 -0.84 1.61
N LYS A 186 9.28 -1.65 2.66
CA LYS A 186 10.38 -2.31 3.37
C LYS A 186 10.83 -3.63 2.74
N ALA A 187 9.98 -4.27 1.91
CA ALA A 187 10.27 -5.47 1.13
C ALA A 187 10.93 -6.60 1.94
N ASP A 188 10.40 -6.88 3.13
CA ASP A 188 10.92 -7.93 4.01
C ASP A 188 10.51 -9.33 3.54
N ALA A 189 9.28 -9.46 3.00
CA ALA A 189 8.73 -10.73 2.54
C ALA A 189 9.28 -11.14 1.15
N PRO A 190 9.54 -12.43 0.92
CA PRO A 190 9.95 -12.92 -0.39
C PRO A 190 8.89 -12.68 -1.48
N GLU A 191 7.60 -12.76 -1.13
CA GLU A 191 6.48 -12.44 -1.99
C GLU A 191 6.56 -11.00 -2.51
N THR A 192 6.84 -10.05 -1.61
CA THR A 192 6.98 -8.63 -1.99
C THR A 192 8.18 -8.40 -2.90
N ARG A 193 9.32 -9.04 -2.64
CA ARG A 193 10.49 -8.94 -3.53
C ARG A 193 10.21 -9.51 -4.92
N ALA A 194 9.49 -10.62 -4.98
CA ALA A 194 9.05 -11.21 -6.25
C ALA A 194 8.10 -10.28 -7.01
N PHE A 195 7.15 -9.65 -6.30
CA PHE A 195 6.23 -8.67 -6.87
C PHE A 195 6.97 -7.43 -7.40
N LEU A 196 7.90 -6.88 -6.63
CA LEU A 196 8.71 -5.74 -7.07
C LEU A 196 9.52 -6.08 -8.33
N LYS A 197 10.06 -7.30 -8.42
CA LYS A 197 10.70 -7.78 -9.64
C LYS A 197 9.73 -7.84 -10.81
N LEU A 198 8.53 -8.41 -10.61
CA LEU A 198 7.47 -8.44 -11.64
C LEU A 198 7.12 -7.03 -12.09
N TRP A 199 6.93 -6.11 -11.15
CA TRP A 199 6.66 -4.69 -11.43
C TRP A 199 7.78 -4.04 -12.26
N ASN A 200 9.03 -4.24 -11.87
CA ASN A 200 10.18 -3.65 -12.58
C ASN A 200 10.37 -4.23 -13.99
N ASP A 201 10.12 -5.52 -14.18
CA ASP A 201 10.21 -6.19 -15.47
C ASP A 201 9.10 -5.71 -16.44
N TRP A 202 7.86 -5.62 -15.95
CA TRP A 202 6.69 -5.31 -16.77
C TRP A 202 6.35 -3.82 -16.83
N LYS A 203 6.68 -3.05 -15.79
CA LYS A 203 6.32 -1.63 -15.64
C LYS A 203 4.84 -1.41 -15.98
N PRO A 204 3.90 -1.96 -15.20
CA PRO A 204 2.48 -1.86 -15.50
C PRO A 204 2.03 -0.40 -15.64
N ASP A 205 1.09 -0.17 -16.55
CA ASP A 205 0.51 1.15 -16.78
C ASP A 205 -0.61 1.46 -15.80
N PHE A 206 -1.25 0.41 -15.28
CA PHE A 206 -2.33 0.50 -14.30
C PHE A 206 -2.28 -0.69 -13.35
N PHE A 207 -2.68 -0.48 -12.10
CA PHE A 207 -2.68 -1.51 -11.05
C PHE A 207 -4.04 -1.60 -10.37
N ILE A 208 -4.51 -2.84 -10.11
CA ILE A 208 -5.74 -3.10 -9.36
C ILE A 208 -5.41 -4.04 -8.21
N ASP A 209 -5.79 -3.66 -6.99
CA ASP A 209 -5.66 -4.45 -5.78
C ASP A 209 -7.05 -4.76 -5.22
N SER A 210 -7.43 -6.04 -5.16
CA SER A 210 -8.77 -6.48 -4.78
C SER A 210 -8.82 -7.02 -3.36
N HIS A 211 -9.72 -6.44 -2.57
CA HIS A 211 -9.93 -6.68 -1.15
C HIS A 211 -11.39 -6.94 -0.78
N VAL A 212 -11.59 -7.20 0.51
CA VAL A 212 -12.89 -7.25 1.17
C VAL A 212 -12.85 -6.40 2.44
N THR A 213 -13.64 -5.33 2.48
CA THR A 213 -13.72 -4.44 3.63
C THR A 213 -14.70 -4.97 4.69
N ASP A 214 -14.44 -4.65 5.94
CA ASP A 214 -15.37 -4.81 7.05
C ASP A 214 -15.89 -3.45 7.53
N GLY A 215 -16.58 -3.42 8.68
CA GLY A 215 -17.06 -2.20 9.31
C GLY A 215 -18.59 -2.14 9.40
N ALA A 216 -19.16 -0.94 9.27
CA ALA A 216 -20.60 -0.71 9.36
C ALA A 216 -21.36 -1.37 8.20
N ASP A 217 -22.59 -1.82 8.45
CA ASP A 217 -23.46 -2.25 7.36
C ASP A 217 -24.03 -1.05 6.61
N PHE A 218 -23.97 -1.10 5.29
CA PHE A 218 -24.48 -0.11 4.36
C PHE A 218 -24.91 -0.75 3.04
N ARG A 219 -25.53 0.02 2.15
CA ARG A 219 -26.07 -0.53 0.91
C ARG A 219 -25.06 -0.62 -0.22
N TYR A 220 -23.94 0.07 -0.15
CA TYR A 220 -22.86 -0.11 -1.14
C TYR A 220 -22.35 -1.55 -1.06
N ASN A 221 -22.30 -2.24 -2.20
CA ASN A 221 -21.70 -3.56 -2.26
C ASN A 221 -20.21 -3.52 -2.61
N ILE A 222 -19.72 -2.39 -3.09
CA ILE A 222 -18.32 -2.12 -3.35
C ILE A 222 -17.98 -0.72 -2.85
N THR A 223 -16.87 -0.60 -2.13
CA THR A 223 -16.16 0.66 -1.98
C THR A 223 -14.84 0.58 -2.74
N TYR A 224 -14.35 1.70 -3.21
CA TYR A 224 -13.10 1.81 -3.94
C TYR A 224 -12.30 3.02 -3.49
N GLU A 225 -10.98 2.98 -3.72
CA GLU A 225 -10.15 4.13 -3.48
C GLU A 225 -8.98 4.17 -4.46
N PHE A 226 -8.47 5.35 -4.72
CA PHE A 226 -7.24 5.59 -5.44
C PHE A 226 -6.56 6.86 -4.90
N ALA A 227 -5.27 6.99 -5.11
CA ALA A 227 -4.55 8.19 -4.70
C ALA A 227 -5.10 9.43 -5.41
N HIS A 228 -5.61 10.42 -4.67
CA HIS A 228 -6.27 11.60 -5.24
C HIS A 228 -5.93 12.92 -4.52
N PHE A 229 -4.99 12.89 -3.56
CA PHE A 229 -4.41 14.09 -2.94
C PHE A 229 -3.09 14.47 -3.63
N GLU A 230 -2.15 15.07 -2.87
CA GLU A 230 -0.83 15.45 -3.39
C GLU A 230 0.21 14.30 -3.34
N GLU A 231 -0.19 13.10 -2.93
CA GLU A 231 0.65 11.90 -2.90
C GLU A 231 0.86 11.28 -4.28
N VAL A 232 0.07 11.70 -5.26
CA VAL A 232 0.13 11.24 -6.64
C VAL A 232 0.32 12.40 -7.61
N SER A 233 1.00 12.13 -8.73
CA SER A 233 1.14 13.11 -9.81
C SER A 233 -0.23 13.62 -10.30
N PRO A 234 -0.40 14.93 -10.52
CA PRO A 234 -1.65 15.50 -10.99
C PRO A 234 -2.11 14.94 -12.34
N PHE A 235 -1.20 14.46 -13.17
CA PHE A 235 -1.53 13.83 -14.45
C PHE A 235 -2.26 12.50 -14.25
N VAL A 236 -1.76 11.66 -13.34
CA VAL A 236 -2.39 10.38 -12.99
C VAL A 236 -3.72 10.61 -12.29
N LYS A 237 -3.75 11.51 -11.30
CA LYS A 237 -4.98 11.92 -10.60
C LYS A 237 -6.07 12.35 -11.56
N ASN A 238 -5.74 13.24 -12.51
CA ASN A 238 -6.71 13.74 -13.48
C ASN A 238 -7.24 12.61 -14.38
N TRP A 239 -6.38 11.67 -14.78
CA TRP A 239 -6.82 10.52 -15.57
C TRP A 239 -7.78 9.63 -14.76
N MET A 240 -7.49 9.37 -13.48
CA MET A 240 -8.38 8.60 -12.60
C MET A 240 -9.75 9.26 -12.47
N ASN A 241 -9.80 10.57 -12.25
CA ASN A 241 -11.06 11.31 -12.16
C ASN A 241 -11.85 11.28 -13.46
N GLU A 242 -11.19 11.50 -14.62
CA GLU A 242 -11.88 11.59 -15.91
C GLU A 242 -12.32 10.23 -16.46
N ILE A 243 -11.55 9.18 -16.18
CA ILE A 243 -11.83 7.85 -16.75
C ILE A 243 -12.50 6.95 -15.72
N PHE A 244 -11.88 6.77 -14.52
CA PHE A 244 -12.46 5.84 -13.56
C PHE A 244 -13.75 6.41 -12.96
N GLU A 245 -13.71 7.59 -12.34
CA GLU A 245 -14.88 8.19 -11.70
C GLU A 245 -16.03 8.45 -12.69
N LYS A 246 -15.74 9.11 -13.78
CA LYS A 246 -16.80 9.58 -14.67
C LYS A 246 -17.27 8.55 -15.70
N LYS A 247 -16.48 7.50 -15.98
CA LYS A 247 -16.85 6.51 -17.00
C LYS A 247 -16.99 5.10 -16.46
N VAL A 248 -16.05 4.62 -15.61
CA VAL A 248 -16.10 3.26 -15.08
C VAL A 248 -17.21 3.13 -14.04
N VAL A 249 -17.23 4.00 -13.02
CA VAL A 249 -18.21 3.94 -11.93
C VAL A 249 -19.65 3.88 -12.47
N PRO A 250 -20.13 4.79 -13.33
CA PRO A 250 -21.49 4.72 -13.85
C PRO A 250 -21.79 3.45 -14.68
N LYS A 251 -20.77 2.85 -15.32
CA LYS A 251 -20.94 1.60 -16.06
C LYS A 251 -21.12 0.42 -15.10
N VAL A 252 -20.36 0.39 -14.01
CA VAL A 252 -20.48 -0.64 -12.97
C VAL A 252 -21.82 -0.52 -12.24
N GLU A 253 -22.30 0.70 -12.00
CA GLU A 253 -23.64 0.93 -11.42
C GLU A 253 -24.77 0.41 -12.33
N LYS A 254 -24.63 0.54 -13.65
CA LYS A 254 -25.59 -0.03 -14.60
C LYS A 254 -25.68 -1.56 -14.56
N GLU A 255 -24.63 -2.24 -14.12
CA GLU A 255 -24.65 -3.69 -13.88
C GLU A 255 -25.34 -4.07 -12.55
N GLY A 256 -25.88 -3.08 -11.82
CA GLY A 256 -26.64 -3.28 -10.58
C GLY A 256 -25.79 -3.19 -9.31
N ASN A 257 -24.55 -2.72 -9.39
CA ASN A 257 -23.71 -2.49 -8.23
C ASN A 257 -23.93 -1.07 -7.70
N LEU A 258 -23.81 -0.89 -6.39
CA LEU A 258 -23.79 0.41 -5.75
C LEU A 258 -22.39 0.67 -5.19
N LEU A 259 -21.74 1.75 -5.67
CA LEU A 259 -20.36 2.06 -5.35
C LEU A 259 -20.24 3.40 -4.62
N THR A 260 -19.17 3.54 -3.83
CA THR A 260 -18.70 4.80 -3.27
C THR A 260 -17.21 4.71 -2.96
N HIS A 261 -16.56 5.85 -2.71
CA HIS A 261 -15.21 5.86 -2.12
C HIS A 261 -15.17 5.08 -0.82
N TYR A 262 -13.99 4.60 -0.44
CA TYR A 262 -13.75 3.92 0.83
C TYR A 262 -14.18 4.78 2.00
N LEU A 263 -14.85 4.18 2.99
CA LEU A 263 -15.44 4.86 4.12
C LEU A 263 -14.91 4.31 5.44
N GLU A 264 -14.31 5.17 6.25
CA GLU A 264 -14.02 4.90 7.66
C GLU A 264 -14.93 5.75 8.55
N PHE A 265 -15.68 5.12 9.43
CA PHE A 265 -16.57 5.83 10.35
C PHE A 265 -15.80 6.43 11.51
N ASN A 266 -16.03 7.71 11.83
CA ASN A 266 -15.39 8.42 12.93
C ASN A 266 -15.90 8.00 14.32
N GLY A 267 -16.95 7.19 14.36
CA GLY A 267 -17.56 6.69 15.58
C GLY A 267 -18.54 5.55 15.31
N ARG A 268 -19.27 5.14 16.34
CA ARG A 268 -20.24 4.05 16.22
C ARG A 268 -21.55 4.45 15.55
N GLU A 269 -21.92 5.72 15.66
CA GLU A 269 -23.14 6.25 15.06
C GLU A 269 -22.85 6.85 13.68
N VAL A 270 -23.73 6.63 12.73
CA VAL A 270 -23.62 7.15 11.36
C VAL A 270 -23.49 8.69 11.36
N SER A 271 -24.14 9.38 12.30
CA SER A 271 -24.08 10.83 12.48
C SER A 271 -22.67 11.37 12.81
N SER A 272 -21.76 10.52 13.30
CA SER A 272 -20.36 10.91 13.56
C SER A 272 -19.58 11.23 12.28
N GLY A 273 -20.14 10.86 11.12
CA GLY A 273 -19.56 11.08 9.82
C GLY A 273 -18.47 10.07 9.45
N VAL A 274 -17.89 10.28 8.28
CA VAL A 274 -16.91 9.38 7.68
C VAL A 274 -15.67 10.14 7.23
N THR A 275 -14.55 9.43 7.18
CA THR A 275 -13.32 9.81 6.47
C THR A 275 -13.11 8.89 5.29
N THR A 276 -12.26 9.28 4.36
CA THR A 276 -11.70 8.41 3.33
C THR A 276 -10.36 7.82 3.80
N PHE A 277 -9.70 7.07 2.94
CA PHE A 277 -8.42 6.43 3.21
C PHE A 277 -7.28 7.15 2.47
N ILE A 278 -6.20 7.49 3.19
CA ILE A 278 -4.96 7.97 2.57
C ILE A 278 -4.02 6.79 2.45
N ALA A 279 -3.84 6.28 1.23
CA ALA A 279 -2.91 5.19 0.98
C ALA A 279 -1.46 5.67 1.13
N THR A 280 -0.84 5.39 2.29
CA THR A 280 0.59 5.64 2.46
C THR A 280 1.42 4.66 1.62
N PRO A 281 2.70 4.94 1.33
CA PRO A 281 3.52 4.13 0.43
C PRO A 281 3.68 2.65 0.78
N ARG A 282 3.47 2.27 2.05
CA ARG A 282 3.51 0.86 2.50
C ARG A 282 2.39 0.00 1.95
N PHE A 283 1.29 0.62 1.49
CA PHE A 283 0.14 -0.05 0.88
C PHE A 283 0.32 -0.19 -0.63
N ALA A 284 -0.35 -1.16 -1.23
CA ALA A 284 -0.32 -1.45 -2.65
C ALA A 284 -0.61 -0.22 -3.54
N THR A 285 -1.70 0.48 -3.28
CA THR A 285 -2.12 1.65 -4.08
C THR A 285 -1.26 2.89 -3.82
N GLY A 286 -0.79 3.09 -2.59
CA GLY A 286 0.18 4.13 -2.27
C GLY A 286 1.53 3.90 -2.95
N TYR A 287 1.96 2.65 -3.06
CA TYR A 287 3.15 2.28 -3.83
C TYR A 287 2.96 2.56 -5.34
N ALA A 288 1.81 2.21 -5.90
CA ALA A 288 1.50 2.52 -7.30
C ALA A 288 1.57 4.03 -7.57
N ALA A 289 1.03 4.87 -6.66
CA ALA A 289 1.11 6.32 -6.76
C ALA A 289 2.57 6.83 -6.78
N LEU A 290 3.45 6.31 -5.92
CA LEU A 290 4.89 6.62 -5.95
C LEU A 290 5.58 6.19 -7.24
N ARG A 291 5.07 5.15 -7.89
CA ARG A 291 5.56 4.66 -9.19
C ARG A 291 4.87 5.38 -10.35
N ASN A 292 4.17 6.49 -10.10
CA ASN A 292 3.47 7.31 -11.09
C ASN A 292 2.42 6.52 -11.88
N ARG A 293 1.71 5.60 -11.24
CA ARG A 293 0.67 4.77 -11.87
C ARG A 293 -0.66 4.90 -11.14
N GLY A 294 -1.74 4.81 -11.90
CA GLY A 294 -3.06 4.64 -11.32
C GLY A 294 -3.11 3.33 -10.55
N GLY A 295 -3.42 3.41 -9.25
CA GLY A 295 -3.64 2.27 -8.37
C GLY A 295 -5.06 2.28 -7.86
N LEU A 296 -5.86 1.28 -8.24
CA LEU A 296 -7.26 1.14 -7.82
C LEU A 296 -7.36 0.11 -6.70
N LEU A 297 -7.81 0.54 -5.53
CA LEU A 297 -8.28 -0.32 -4.45
C LEU A 297 -9.74 -0.68 -4.72
N ILE A 298 -10.07 -1.97 -4.67
CA ILE A 298 -11.44 -2.46 -4.66
C ILE A 298 -11.68 -3.14 -3.32
N GLU A 299 -12.76 -2.74 -2.64
CA GLU A 299 -13.17 -3.30 -1.36
C GLU A 299 -14.63 -3.76 -1.46
N SER A 300 -14.84 -5.05 -1.74
CA SER A 300 -16.19 -5.60 -1.67
C SER A 300 -16.67 -5.70 -0.21
N HIS A 301 -17.95 -5.45 0.04
CA HIS A 301 -18.44 -5.35 1.41
C HIS A 301 -18.65 -6.71 2.06
N SER A 302 -17.92 -6.99 3.12
CA SER A 302 -17.85 -8.32 3.79
C SER A 302 -19.20 -8.89 4.21
N LEU A 303 -20.18 -8.06 4.56
CA LEU A 303 -21.51 -8.48 5.00
C LEU A 303 -22.45 -8.87 3.84
N LYS A 304 -22.05 -8.63 2.58
CA LYS A 304 -22.84 -9.04 1.42
C LYS A 304 -22.56 -10.50 1.06
N PRO A 305 -23.55 -11.21 0.49
CA PRO A 305 -23.36 -12.59 0.03
C PRO A 305 -22.15 -12.71 -0.91
N TYR A 306 -21.37 -13.79 -0.76
CA TYR A 306 -20.14 -14.02 -1.53
C TYR A 306 -20.35 -13.93 -3.05
N LYS A 307 -21.45 -14.49 -3.57
CA LYS A 307 -21.81 -14.38 -4.99
C LYS A 307 -21.94 -12.94 -5.47
N LEU A 308 -22.54 -12.06 -4.66
CA LEU A 308 -22.73 -10.66 -5.01
C LEU A 308 -21.38 -9.92 -5.02
N ARG A 309 -20.51 -10.23 -4.08
CA ARG A 309 -19.18 -9.63 -3.98
C ARG A 309 -18.29 -10.02 -5.16
N VAL A 310 -18.23 -11.34 -5.49
CA VAL A 310 -17.48 -11.83 -6.65
C VAL A 310 -17.99 -11.20 -7.95
N ARG A 311 -19.32 -11.10 -8.12
CA ARG A 311 -19.92 -10.50 -9.31
C ARG A 311 -19.57 -9.01 -9.42
N GLY A 312 -19.72 -8.27 -8.32
CA GLY A 312 -19.38 -6.84 -8.30
C GLY A 312 -17.90 -6.59 -8.62
N THR A 313 -17.00 -7.39 -8.05
CA THR A 313 -15.56 -7.31 -8.35
C THR A 313 -15.26 -7.63 -9.82
N TYR A 314 -15.94 -8.63 -10.40
CA TYR A 314 -15.87 -8.96 -11.83
C TYR A 314 -16.28 -7.75 -12.68
N ASP A 315 -17.39 -7.11 -12.34
CA ASP A 315 -17.91 -5.97 -13.10
C ASP A 315 -16.94 -4.77 -13.06
N VAL A 316 -16.29 -4.51 -11.89
CA VAL A 316 -15.25 -3.47 -11.78
C VAL A 316 -14.04 -3.84 -12.65
N PHE A 317 -13.53 -5.07 -12.59
CA PHE A 317 -12.42 -5.50 -13.44
C PHE A 317 -12.75 -5.31 -14.93
N TRP A 318 -13.90 -5.82 -15.36
CA TRP A 318 -14.34 -5.73 -16.74
C TRP A 318 -14.45 -4.29 -17.22
N LYS A 319 -15.20 -3.45 -16.52
CA LYS A 319 -15.44 -2.06 -16.95
C LYS A 319 -14.17 -1.21 -16.90
N THR A 320 -13.28 -1.47 -15.92
CA THR A 320 -11.98 -0.79 -15.88
C THR A 320 -11.11 -1.17 -17.08
N LEU A 321 -11.01 -2.45 -17.40
CA LEU A 321 -10.25 -2.92 -18.56
C LEU A 321 -10.85 -2.41 -19.88
N GLU A 322 -12.18 -2.33 -20.00
CA GLU A 322 -12.88 -1.78 -21.15
C GLU A 322 -12.52 -0.30 -21.36
N GLU A 323 -12.55 0.51 -20.30
CA GLU A 323 -12.18 1.92 -20.41
C GLU A 323 -10.68 2.13 -20.66
N ILE A 324 -9.80 1.32 -20.09
CA ILE A 324 -8.37 1.36 -20.42
C ILE A 324 -8.15 1.00 -21.88
N ASN A 325 -8.84 -0.02 -22.40
CA ASN A 325 -8.75 -0.42 -23.81
C ASN A 325 -9.14 0.72 -24.77
N LEU A 326 -10.15 1.51 -24.40
CA LEU A 326 -10.63 2.65 -25.17
C LEU A 326 -9.77 3.92 -25.00
N ASN A 327 -9.11 4.10 -23.84
CA ASN A 327 -8.45 5.34 -23.47
C ASN A 327 -6.94 5.16 -23.20
N LYS A 328 -6.30 4.12 -23.75
CA LYS A 328 -4.89 3.77 -23.45
C LYS A 328 -3.91 4.90 -23.76
N GLU A 329 -4.12 5.65 -24.83
CA GLU A 329 -3.20 6.73 -25.23
C GLU A 329 -3.14 7.85 -24.19
N SER A 330 -4.29 8.21 -23.62
CA SER A 330 -4.35 9.19 -22.52
C SER A 330 -3.74 8.64 -21.23
N LEU A 331 -3.83 7.32 -20.96
CA LEU A 331 -3.15 6.67 -19.85
C LEU A 331 -1.64 6.73 -20.02
N PHE A 332 -1.13 6.37 -21.20
CA PHE A 332 0.30 6.47 -21.52
C PHE A 332 0.83 7.90 -21.38
N GLU A 333 0.06 8.88 -21.85
CA GLU A 333 0.43 10.28 -21.73
C GLU A 333 0.51 10.72 -20.27
N ALA A 334 -0.48 10.36 -19.44
CA ALA A 334 -0.50 10.67 -18.01
C ALA A 334 0.71 10.06 -17.28
N ASN A 335 0.97 8.77 -17.51
CA ASN A 335 2.10 8.06 -16.91
C ASN A 335 3.45 8.67 -17.36
N ARG A 336 3.62 8.93 -18.65
CA ARG A 336 4.85 9.52 -19.19
C ARG A 336 5.13 10.92 -18.62
N LYS A 337 4.08 11.76 -18.50
CA LYS A 337 4.23 13.10 -17.88
C LYS A 337 4.61 13.00 -16.42
N ALA A 338 4.01 12.10 -15.68
CA ALA A 338 4.32 11.85 -14.27
C ALA A 338 5.76 11.34 -14.06
N ASP A 339 6.22 10.40 -14.90
CA ASP A 339 7.60 9.92 -14.89
C ASP A 339 8.58 11.03 -15.24
N ALA A 340 8.29 11.85 -16.24
CA ALA A 340 9.12 12.97 -16.65
C ALA A 340 9.24 14.02 -15.52
N GLU A 341 8.15 14.37 -14.84
CA GLU A 341 8.15 15.26 -13.68
C GLU A 341 9.04 14.73 -12.54
N THR A 342 8.97 13.43 -12.27
CA THR A 342 9.81 12.79 -11.24
C THR A 342 11.29 12.84 -11.61
N ILE A 343 11.65 12.56 -12.88
CA ILE A 343 13.02 12.61 -13.38
C ILE A 343 13.56 14.05 -13.35
N GLU A 344 12.77 15.03 -13.82
CA GLU A 344 13.15 16.43 -13.85
C GLU A 344 13.42 17.00 -12.45
N ARG A 345 12.58 16.64 -11.47
CA ARG A 345 12.77 17.00 -10.06
C ARG A 345 14.12 16.58 -9.51
N GLY A 346 14.66 15.44 -9.98
CA GLY A 346 16.00 14.94 -9.62
C GLY A 346 17.15 15.55 -10.40
N GLN A 347 16.92 16.41 -11.39
CA GLN A 347 17.99 17.02 -12.22
C GLN A 347 18.49 18.36 -11.69
N ILE A 348 17.61 19.12 -11.03
CA ILE A 348 17.88 20.49 -10.58
C ILE A 348 17.41 20.63 -9.14
N TYR A 349 18.35 20.89 -8.22
CA TYR A 349 17.99 21.19 -6.84
C TYR A 349 17.28 22.54 -6.73
N ASN A 350 16.13 22.53 -6.10
CA ASN A 350 15.37 23.72 -5.78
C ASN A 350 14.78 23.61 -4.37
N SER A 351 15.29 24.41 -3.44
CA SER A 351 14.86 24.39 -2.03
C SER A 351 13.38 24.75 -1.83
N SER A 352 12.77 25.44 -2.78
CA SER A 352 11.33 25.79 -2.75
C SER A 352 10.42 24.69 -3.32
N ASN A 353 10.96 23.76 -4.11
CA ASN A 353 10.20 22.66 -4.68
C ASN A 353 10.07 21.53 -3.64
N LYS A 354 9.00 21.58 -2.85
CA LYS A 354 8.78 20.61 -1.77
C LYS A 354 8.04 19.40 -2.27
N PHE A 355 8.56 18.22 -1.94
CA PHE A 355 7.92 16.93 -2.17
C PHE A 355 7.21 16.47 -0.89
N PRO A 356 5.91 16.16 -0.93
CA PRO A 356 5.14 15.76 0.25
C PRO A 356 5.56 14.38 0.74
N LEU A 357 5.65 14.21 2.05
CA LEU A 357 6.05 12.96 2.72
C LEU A 357 4.98 12.41 3.66
N ARG A 358 4.18 13.28 4.25
CA ARG A 358 3.08 12.91 5.15
C ARG A 358 1.88 13.82 4.94
N PHE A 359 0.74 13.24 5.17
CA PHE A 359 -0.56 13.89 5.07
C PHE A 359 -1.34 13.70 6.35
N GLU A 360 -2.26 14.61 6.64
CA GLU A 360 -3.20 14.49 7.74
C GLU A 360 -4.55 15.12 7.36
N PHE A 361 -5.64 14.52 7.85
CA PHE A 361 -6.95 15.09 7.66
C PHE A 361 -7.11 16.40 8.43
N THR A 362 -7.83 17.34 7.82
CA THR A 362 -8.28 18.53 8.52
C THR A 362 -9.58 18.25 9.31
N LYS A 363 -10.08 19.24 10.01
CA LYS A 363 -11.38 19.15 10.71
C LYS A 363 -12.55 19.61 9.85
N ASN A 364 -12.29 20.03 8.61
CA ASN A 364 -13.32 20.47 7.69
C ASN A 364 -14.06 19.27 7.12
N SER A 365 -15.37 19.42 6.94
CA SER A 365 -16.21 18.38 6.35
C SER A 365 -17.10 18.94 5.27
N VAL A 366 -17.51 18.09 4.36
CA VAL A 366 -18.52 18.36 3.35
C VAL A 366 -19.74 17.47 3.56
N PRO A 367 -20.95 17.88 3.14
CA PRO A 367 -22.12 17.00 3.16
C PRO A 367 -21.90 15.78 2.25
N PHE A 368 -22.27 14.59 2.73
CA PHE A 368 -22.20 13.34 2.00
C PHE A 368 -23.52 12.57 2.13
N ASP A 369 -24.12 12.25 0.99
CA ASP A 369 -25.36 11.48 0.93
C ASP A 369 -25.08 9.99 1.10
N PHE A 370 -25.17 9.54 2.33
CA PHE A 370 -24.85 8.19 2.74
C PHE A 370 -26.05 7.24 2.53
N LYS A 371 -25.80 6.10 1.93
CA LYS A 371 -26.77 5.04 1.69
C LYS A 371 -26.56 3.87 2.65
N GLY A 372 -27.09 3.99 3.85
CA GLY A 372 -27.00 3.02 4.92
C GLY A 372 -28.18 2.05 5.00
N VAL A 373 -28.22 1.34 6.10
CA VAL A 373 -29.37 0.59 6.61
C VAL A 373 -29.76 1.12 7.97
N GLU A 374 -31.06 1.00 8.36
CA GLU A 374 -31.49 1.41 9.69
C GLU A 374 -30.75 0.61 10.78
N TYR A 375 -30.50 1.25 11.90
CA TYR A 375 -29.85 0.62 13.05
C TYR A 375 -30.43 1.16 14.36
N ARG A 376 -30.20 0.43 15.44
CA ARG A 376 -30.51 0.90 16.80
C ARG A 376 -29.32 0.61 17.72
N MET A 377 -29.20 1.42 18.75
CA MET A 377 -28.21 1.25 19.82
C MET A 377 -28.88 0.58 21.02
N GLU A 378 -28.34 -0.56 21.47
CA GLU A 378 -28.83 -1.32 22.61
C GLU A 378 -27.75 -1.41 23.69
N ASP A 379 -28.14 -1.43 24.96
CA ASP A 379 -27.21 -1.74 26.04
C ASP A 379 -26.84 -3.23 25.99
N SER A 380 -25.57 -3.53 26.20
CA SER A 380 -25.04 -4.90 26.16
C SER A 380 -24.48 -5.28 27.53
N GLU A 381 -25.08 -6.29 28.13
CA GLU A 381 -24.60 -6.90 29.37
C GLU A 381 -23.26 -7.65 29.16
N ILE A 382 -22.93 -8.01 27.92
CA ILE A 382 -21.69 -8.73 27.59
C ILE A 382 -20.51 -7.77 27.51
N SER A 383 -20.65 -6.68 26.73
CA SER A 383 -19.56 -5.71 26.55
C SER A 383 -19.55 -4.60 27.61
N GLY A 384 -20.64 -4.43 28.37
CA GLY A 384 -20.83 -3.30 29.28
C GLY A 384 -20.97 -1.95 28.58
N ALA A 385 -21.19 -1.95 27.26
CA ALA A 385 -21.30 -0.75 26.42
C ALA A 385 -22.52 -0.86 25.50
N LYS A 386 -22.86 0.22 24.81
CA LYS A 386 -23.87 0.16 23.74
C LYS A 386 -23.34 -0.63 22.56
N ARG A 387 -24.17 -1.56 22.05
CA ARG A 387 -23.91 -2.27 20.77
C ARG A 387 -24.79 -1.71 19.66
N ILE A 388 -24.30 -1.77 18.45
CA ILE A 388 -25.08 -1.48 17.26
C ILE A 388 -25.81 -2.74 16.80
N VAL A 389 -27.08 -2.60 16.42
CA VAL A 389 -27.89 -3.67 15.82
C VAL A 389 -28.45 -3.15 14.52
N TYR A 390 -27.96 -3.68 13.40
CA TYR A 390 -28.44 -3.31 12.08
C TYR A 390 -29.77 -3.96 11.75
N GLY A 391 -30.63 -3.22 11.05
CA GLY A 391 -31.86 -3.67 10.46
C GLY A 391 -31.67 -4.03 8.98
N THR A 392 -32.75 -4.01 8.23
CA THR A 392 -32.75 -4.32 6.80
C THR A 392 -33.33 -3.21 5.93
N LYS A 393 -33.97 -2.20 6.54
CA LYS A 393 -34.59 -1.13 5.76
C LYS A 393 -33.53 -0.10 5.34
N PRO A 394 -33.66 0.47 4.13
CA PRO A 394 -32.80 1.54 3.66
C PRO A 394 -32.82 2.75 4.60
N LEU A 395 -31.66 3.33 4.82
CA LEU A 395 -31.46 4.61 5.50
C LEU A 395 -30.68 5.54 4.56
N ASP A 396 -31.35 6.57 4.06
CA ASP A 396 -30.72 7.62 3.25
C ASP A 396 -30.60 8.87 4.13
N VAL A 397 -29.36 9.28 4.44
CA VAL A 397 -29.06 10.42 5.32
C VAL A 397 -27.85 11.18 4.81
N THR A 398 -27.86 12.49 5.00
CA THR A 398 -26.68 13.32 4.75
C THR A 398 -25.83 13.39 6.02
N ILE A 399 -24.57 13.00 5.93
CA ILE A 399 -23.61 12.99 7.05
C ILE A 399 -22.36 13.78 6.71
N PRO A 400 -21.55 14.21 7.70
CA PRO A 400 -20.28 14.86 7.44
C PRO A 400 -19.27 13.89 6.82
N LYS A 401 -18.59 14.28 5.73
CA LYS A 401 -17.42 13.59 5.19
C LYS A 401 -16.18 14.46 5.37
N PHE A 402 -15.17 13.93 6.06
CA PHE A 402 -13.91 14.61 6.37
C PHE A 402 -12.85 14.08 5.40
N ASP A 403 -12.77 14.67 4.22
CA ASP A 403 -11.86 14.25 3.15
C ASP A 403 -10.89 15.36 2.70
N GLU A 404 -10.88 16.49 3.40
CA GLU A 404 -9.86 17.50 3.18
C GLU A 404 -8.55 17.11 3.88
N VAL A 405 -7.45 17.12 3.11
CA VAL A 405 -6.13 16.67 3.53
C VAL A 405 -5.13 17.81 3.36
N ARG A 406 -4.21 17.94 4.32
CA ARG A 406 -3.06 18.84 4.21
C ARG A 406 -1.75 18.06 4.30
N VAL A 407 -0.71 18.60 3.66
CA VAL A 407 0.67 18.12 3.81
C VAL A 407 1.18 18.47 5.20
N SER A 408 1.53 17.46 6.01
CA SER A 408 2.06 17.66 7.37
C SER A 408 3.60 17.55 7.44
N ALA A 409 4.23 16.93 6.43
CA ALA A 409 5.68 16.93 6.26
C ALA A 409 6.06 16.93 4.78
N SER A 410 7.08 17.69 4.44
CA SER A 410 7.62 17.76 3.07
C SER A 410 9.12 18.08 3.09
N VAL A 411 9.81 17.76 2.01
CA VAL A 411 11.25 17.99 1.84
C VAL A 411 11.56 18.51 0.44
N ALA A 412 12.60 19.31 0.28
CA ALA A 412 13.19 19.56 -1.03
C ALA A 412 14.13 18.39 -1.37
N PRO A 413 13.82 17.54 -2.36
CA PRO A 413 14.67 16.40 -2.69
C PRO A 413 16.08 16.86 -3.12
N PRO A 414 17.16 16.17 -2.69
CA PRO A 414 18.52 16.48 -3.16
C PRO A 414 18.71 16.00 -4.61
N LEU A 415 19.91 16.20 -5.17
CA LEU A 415 20.25 15.59 -6.47
C LEU A 415 20.69 14.15 -6.32
N TYR A 416 21.36 13.84 -5.19
CA TYR A 416 21.84 12.49 -4.89
C TYR A 416 21.70 12.20 -3.40
N TYR A 417 21.52 10.92 -3.09
CA TYR A 417 21.81 10.39 -1.75
C TYR A 417 23.09 9.57 -1.80
N ILE A 418 23.87 9.59 -0.70
CA ILE A 418 25.04 8.72 -0.53
C ILE A 418 24.87 7.89 0.75
N ILE A 419 25.05 6.57 0.61
CA ILE A 419 24.80 5.59 1.67
C ILE A 419 26.08 4.81 1.93
N PRO A 420 26.60 4.78 3.17
CA PRO A 420 27.78 4.00 3.52
C PRO A 420 27.57 2.50 3.32
N PRO A 421 28.64 1.73 2.94
CA PRO A 421 28.49 0.33 2.51
C PRO A 421 28.07 -0.64 3.61
N GLN A 422 28.18 -0.30 4.90
CA GLN A 422 27.76 -1.17 5.99
C GLN A 422 26.23 -1.34 6.10
N TRP A 423 25.46 -0.50 5.42
CA TRP A 423 24.00 -0.56 5.43
C TRP A 423 23.44 -1.43 4.28
N GLN A 424 23.94 -2.68 4.19
CA GLN A 424 23.59 -3.61 3.10
C GLN A 424 22.09 -3.93 3.03
N SER A 425 21.39 -4.00 4.17
CA SER A 425 19.94 -4.23 4.19
C SER A 425 19.17 -3.11 3.50
N VAL A 426 19.60 -1.86 3.69
CA VAL A 426 19.02 -0.67 3.03
C VAL A 426 19.29 -0.73 1.52
N ILE A 427 20.55 -1.02 1.13
CA ILE A 427 20.96 -1.11 -0.27
C ILE A 427 20.18 -2.21 -0.98
N GLY A 428 20.03 -3.39 -0.37
CA GLY A 428 19.29 -4.51 -0.97
C GLY A 428 17.79 -4.23 -1.16
N VAL A 429 17.17 -3.43 -0.29
CA VAL A 429 15.79 -2.98 -0.50
C VAL A 429 15.70 -2.01 -1.68
N LEU A 430 16.63 -1.06 -1.81
CA LEU A 430 16.68 -0.16 -2.98
C LEU A 430 16.85 -0.94 -4.29
N GLU A 431 17.70 -1.98 -4.31
CA GLU A 431 17.84 -2.89 -5.45
C GLU A 431 16.51 -3.58 -5.81
N SER A 432 15.78 -4.07 -4.81
CA SER A 432 14.48 -4.71 -5.00
C SER A 432 13.47 -3.77 -5.67
N HIS A 433 13.51 -2.47 -5.35
CA HIS A 433 12.69 -1.44 -5.98
C HIS A 433 13.12 -1.07 -7.41
N GLY A 434 14.22 -1.62 -7.92
CA GLY A 434 14.78 -1.26 -9.22
C GLY A 434 15.44 0.13 -9.23
N VAL A 435 15.89 0.60 -8.08
CA VAL A 435 16.61 1.88 -7.96
C VAL A 435 17.99 1.75 -8.59
N ARG A 436 18.32 2.66 -9.51
CA ARG A 436 19.67 2.76 -10.09
C ARG A 436 20.58 3.50 -9.15
N PHE A 437 21.77 2.96 -8.92
CA PHE A 437 22.82 3.57 -8.13
C PHE A 437 24.20 3.14 -8.61
N GLN A 438 25.24 3.82 -8.13
CA GLN A 438 26.64 3.50 -8.40
C GLN A 438 27.40 3.31 -7.09
N LYS A 439 28.38 2.39 -7.06
CA LYS A 439 29.34 2.28 -5.96
C LYS A 439 30.55 3.17 -6.27
N ILE A 440 30.92 4.04 -5.32
CA ILE A 440 32.12 4.85 -5.48
C ILE A 440 33.38 3.97 -5.33
N SER A 441 34.35 4.16 -6.20
CA SER A 441 35.57 3.32 -6.25
C SER A 441 36.63 3.70 -5.23
N LYS A 442 36.60 4.95 -4.74
CA LYS A 442 37.56 5.55 -3.78
C LYS A 442 36.81 6.29 -2.69
N PRO A 443 37.41 6.49 -1.51
CA PRO A 443 36.82 7.35 -0.49
C PRO A 443 36.50 8.75 -1.04
N LEU A 444 35.33 9.28 -0.67
CA LEU A 444 34.84 10.58 -1.09
C LEU A 444 34.58 11.47 0.12
N LYS A 445 35.34 12.57 0.24
CA LYS A 445 35.06 13.62 1.24
C LYS A 445 34.27 14.74 0.58
N ILE A 446 33.05 14.93 1.02
CA ILE A 446 32.11 15.87 0.40
C ILE A 446 31.24 16.55 1.44
N GLU A 447 30.82 17.78 1.15
CA GLU A 447 29.80 18.47 1.94
C GLU A 447 28.43 17.82 1.69
N VAL A 448 27.75 17.43 2.75
CA VAL A 448 26.40 16.87 2.71
C VAL A 448 25.48 17.59 3.67
N GLU A 449 24.23 17.69 3.29
CA GLU A 449 23.14 17.85 4.23
C GLU A 449 22.77 16.48 4.80
N SER A 450 22.39 16.43 6.07
CA SER A 450 21.93 15.22 6.76
C SER A 450 21.09 15.60 7.97
N TYR A 451 20.88 14.68 8.88
CA TYR A 451 20.11 14.92 10.09
C TYR A 451 20.80 14.34 11.32
N ARG A 452 20.59 14.98 12.47
CA ARG A 452 20.74 14.34 13.76
C ARG A 452 19.36 13.98 14.29
N LEU A 453 19.13 12.69 14.47
CA LEU A 453 17.88 12.17 15.02
C LEU A 453 18.00 12.16 16.54
N THR A 454 17.03 12.77 17.23
CA THR A 454 17.04 12.91 18.69
C THR A 454 15.72 12.46 19.29
N GLU A 455 15.70 12.25 20.58
CA GLU A 455 14.50 11.81 21.33
C GLU A 455 13.86 10.53 20.74
N PRO A 456 14.62 9.46 20.52
CA PRO A 456 14.06 8.25 19.93
C PRO A 456 13.00 7.65 20.86
N LYS A 457 11.84 7.31 20.28
CA LYS A 457 10.74 6.63 20.96
C LYS A 457 10.35 5.42 20.13
N TRP A 458 10.79 4.24 20.57
CA TRP A 458 10.44 2.98 19.93
C TRP A 458 8.98 2.61 20.20
N SER A 459 8.36 1.93 19.27
CA SER A 459 7.09 1.25 19.51
C SER A 459 7.23 0.30 20.70
N PRO A 460 6.22 0.19 21.58
CA PRO A 460 6.28 -0.74 22.72
C PRO A 460 6.23 -2.22 22.30
N ALA A 461 5.83 -2.51 21.07
CA ALA A 461 5.77 -3.84 20.48
C ALA A 461 6.28 -3.80 19.02
N SER A 462 6.70 -4.96 18.52
CA SER A 462 7.01 -5.12 17.09
C SER A 462 5.76 -4.92 16.24
N PHE A 463 5.97 -4.40 15.05
CA PHE A 463 4.95 -4.26 14.03
C PHE A 463 5.54 -4.69 12.68
N GLU A 464 4.91 -5.67 12.04
CA GLU A 464 5.33 -6.20 10.74
C GLU A 464 6.83 -6.57 10.71
N ASN A 465 7.26 -7.37 11.69
CA ASN A 465 8.64 -7.83 11.90
C ASN A 465 9.69 -6.73 12.14
N ARG A 466 9.28 -5.51 12.45
CA ARG A 466 10.17 -4.38 12.72
C ARG A 466 9.85 -3.77 14.09
N LEU A 467 10.78 -2.99 14.61
CA LEU A 467 10.56 -2.14 15.77
C LEU A 467 10.54 -0.68 15.30
N PRO A 468 9.37 -0.16 14.88
CA PRO A 468 9.26 1.21 14.43
C PRO A 468 9.60 2.22 15.51
N MET A 469 10.04 3.40 15.11
CA MET A 469 10.34 4.48 16.04
C MET A 469 9.90 5.84 15.54
N ASN A 470 9.63 6.72 16.49
CA ASN A 470 9.48 8.16 16.28
C ASN A 470 10.70 8.89 16.84
N TYR A 471 11.01 10.03 16.27
CA TYR A 471 12.17 10.84 16.65
C TYR A 471 11.97 12.29 16.17
N LYS A 472 12.78 13.20 16.68
CA LYS A 472 12.93 14.54 16.12
C LYS A 472 14.07 14.55 15.10
N THR A 473 13.90 15.26 14.00
CA THR A 473 14.92 15.47 12.97
C THR A 473 15.52 16.86 13.11
N ASN A 474 16.82 16.96 13.32
CA ASN A 474 17.55 18.23 13.36
C ASN A 474 18.48 18.28 12.13
N PRO A 475 18.24 19.18 11.18
CA PRO A 475 19.08 19.30 9.99
C PRO A 475 20.52 19.67 10.37
N ILE A 476 21.47 19.07 9.69
CA ILE A 476 22.89 19.38 9.81
C ILE A 476 23.51 19.50 8.42
N LYS A 477 24.60 20.26 8.33
CA LYS A 477 25.42 20.39 7.14
C LYS A 477 26.87 20.21 7.55
N GLU A 478 27.58 19.28 6.91
CA GLU A 478 28.94 18.93 7.30
C GLU A 478 29.76 18.36 6.16
N MET A 479 31.09 18.50 6.28
CA MET A 479 32.04 17.73 5.47
C MET A 479 32.11 16.31 6.01
N ARG A 480 31.66 15.31 5.23
CA ARG A 480 31.67 13.90 5.62
C ARG A 480 32.50 13.10 4.63
N GLU A 481 33.28 12.17 5.15
CA GLU A 481 34.01 11.19 4.34
C GLU A 481 33.22 9.90 4.24
N PHE A 482 33.00 9.45 3.02
CA PHE A 482 32.35 8.20 2.69
C PHE A 482 33.38 7.22 2.17
N PRO A 483 33.49 5.99 2.73
CA PRO A 483 34.49 5.01 2.28
C PRO A 483 34.17 4.52 0.87
N ALA A 484 35.16 3.90 0.21
CA ALA A 484 34.95 3.18 -1.04
C ALA A 484 33.81 2.15 -0.89
N ASN A 485 33.11 1.84 -1.97
CA ASN A 485 31.89 1.04 -2.02
C ASN A 485 30.64 1.66 -1.38
N SER A 486 30.69 2.92 -0.91
CA SER A 486 29.46 3.67 -0.61
C SER A 486 28.63 3.81 -1.88
N VAL A 487 27.31 3.82 -1.70
CA VAL A 487 26.34 3.82 -2.81
C VAL A 487 25.83 5.23 -3.05
N LEU A 488 26.07 5.74 -4.27
CA LEU A 488 25.55 7.02 -4.75
C LEU A 488 24.26 6.79 -5.55
N VAL A 489 23.14 7.35 -5.09
CA VAL A 489 21.80 7.19 -5.66
C VAL A 489 21.35 8.51 -6.28
N PRO A 490 21.37 8.65 -7.62
CA PRO A 490 20.83 9.83 -8.30
C PRO A 490 19.30 9.84 -8.25
N LEU A 491 18.70 11.02 -8.11
CA LEU A 491 17.24 11.14 -8.09
C LEU A 491 16.60 11.34 -9.48
N ASN A 492 17.37 11.60 -10.52
CA ASN A 492 16.87 11.74 -11.89
C ASN A 492 16.51 10.36 -12.52
N GLN A 493 15.58 9.67 -11.90
CA GLN A 493 15.10 8.35 -12.31
C GLN A 493 13.61 8.15 -11.96
N GLU A 494 12.93 7.25 -12.67
CA GLU A 494 11.49 6.95 -12.47
C GLU A 494 11.17 6.53 -11.02
N THR A 495 12.13 5.93 -10.31
CA THR A 495 12.02 5.51 -8.92
C THR A 495 12.37 6.63 -7.92
N GLY A 496 12.60 7.86 -8.37
CA GLY A 496 13.01 8.98 -7.52
C GLY A 496 12.09 9.21 -6.31
N ASN A 497 10.77 9.13 -6.49
CA ASN A 497 9.81 9.30 -5.41
C ASN A 497 9.94 8.19 -4.34
N VAL A 498 10.15 6.93 -4.76
CA VAL A 498 10.39 5.80 -3.85
C VAL A 498 11.66 6.04 -3.02
N VAL A 499 12.73 6.49 -3.69
CA VAL A 499 14.02 6.80 -3.03
C VAL A 499 13.84 7.89 -1.96
N VAL A 500 13.12 8.97 -2.28
CA VAL A 500 12.87 10.05 -1.33
C VAL A 500 12.10 9.53 -0.12
N HIS A 501 11.01 8.77 -0.30
CA HIS A 501 10.25 8.23 0.83
C HIS A 501 11.05 7.26 1.70
N LEU A 502 11.92 6.44 1.11
CA LEU A 502 12.74 5.48 1.86
C LEU A 502 13.89 6.16 2.63
N LEU A 503 14.50 7.21 2.06
CA LEU A 503 15.72 7.80 2.61
C LEU A 503 15.50 9.10 3.41
N GLU A 504 14.33 9.75 3.30
CA GLU A 504 14.03 10.92 4.12
C GLU A 504 13.40 10.52 5.46
N PRO A 505 14.08 10.78 6.58
CA PRO A 505 13.60 10.32 7.89
C PRO A 505 12.27 10.93 8.31
N GLN A 506 11.81 12.02 7.70
CA GLN A 506 10.48 12.59 7.95
C GLN A 506 9.34 11.78 7.34
N SER A 507 9.62 10.90 6.37
CA SER A 507 8.61 10.00 5.82
C SER A 507 8.19 8.94 6.83
N GLY A 508 6.88 8.65 6.88
CA GLY A 508 6.31 7.59 7.73
C GLY A 508 6.73 6.17 7.33
N ASP A 509 7.17 6.01 6.07
CA ASP A 509 7.60 4.74 5.49
C ASP A 509 9.11 4.68 5.21
N SER A 510 9.89 5.61 5.83
CA SER A 510 11.34 5.63 5.69
C SER A 510 12.02 4.45 6.39
N PHE A 511 13.22 4.11 5.95
CA PHE A 511 14.06 3.15 6.64
C PHE A 511 14.29 3.51 8.11
N ALA A 512 14.42 4.81 8.43
CA ALA A 512 14.56 5.25 9.80
C ALA A 512 13.28 4.96 10.61
N ALA A 513 12.11 5.31 10.08
CA ALA A 513 10.83 5.06 10.76
C ALA A 513 10.56 3.55 10.97
N TRP A 514 10.96 2.71 10.02
CA TRP A 514 10.88 1.26 10.13
C TRP A 514 11.98 0.62 11.00
N GLY A 515 12.92 1.42 11.55
CA GLY A 515 13.94 0.93 12.46
C GLY A 515 15.14 0.22 11.81
N PHE A 516 15.40 0.42 10.52
CA PHE A 516 16.60 -0.12 9.86
C PHE A 516 17.89 0.48 10.44
N PHE A 517 17.83 1.66 11.03
CA PHE A 517 18.96 2.38 11.58
C PHE A 517 18.98 2.43 13.13
N ASN A 518 18.23 1.57 13.82
CA ASN A 518 18.11 1.63 15.29
C ASN A 518 19.48 1.64 16.01
N ALA A 519 20.48 0.97 15.44
CA ALA A 519 21.83 0.91 16.01
C ALA A 519 22.53 2.29 16.14
N ILE A 520 22.12 3.32 15.39
CA ILE A 520 22.74 4.66 15.50
C ILE A 520 22.47 5.33 16.85
N PHE A 521 21.50 4.87 17.60
CA PHE A 521 21.15 5.42 18.92
C PHE A 521 21.86 4.69 20.08
N GLU A 522 22.60 3.63 19.78
CA GLU A 522 23.25 2.81 20.80
C GLU A 522 24.61 3.38 21.18
N GLN A 523 24.80 3.70 22.45
CA GLN A 523 26.10 4.01 23.03
C GLN A 523 26.87 2.71 23.25
N LYS A 524 28.01 2.53 22.61
CA LYS A 524 28.83 1.30 22.74
C LYS A 524 29.98 1.48 23.72
N GLU A 525 30.62 2.64 23.74
CA GLU A 525 31.66 2.96 24.71
C GLU A 525 31.07 3.38 26.05
N TYR A 526 31.74 3.08 27.10
CA TYR A 526 31.31 3.34 28.50
C TYR A 526 32.47 3.88 29.34
N PHE A 527 32.18 4.30 30.54
CA PHE A 527 33.17 4.75 31.51
C PHE A 527 33.01 3.98 32.84
N SER A 528 34.09 3.89 33.61
CA SER A 528 34.08 3.48 35.02
C SER A 528 34.08 4.71 35.92
N ASP A 529 33.35 4.64 37.02
CA ASP A 529 33.15 5.76 37.96
C ASP A 529 34.47 6.36 38.41
N TYR A 530 35.43 5.50 38.82
CA TYR A 530 36.75 5.91 39.31
C TYR A 530 37.63 6.59 38.24
N ILE A 531 37.31 6.43 36.96
CA ILE A 531 37.97 7.13 35.86
C ILE A 531 37.24 8.45 35.54
N MET A 532 35.91 8.43 35.52
CA MET A 532 35.14 9.62 35.14
C MET A 532 35.12 10.70 36.24
N GLU A 533 35.19 10.30 37.52
CA GLU A 533 35.17 11.24 38.63
C GLU A 533 36.33 12.27 38.61
N PRO A 534 37.62 11.88 38.47
CA PRO A 534 38.70 12.84 38.34
C PRO A 534 38.59 13.71 37.05
N ILE A 535 38.15 13.13 35.93
CA ILE A 535 37.92 13.85 34.66
C ILE A 535 36.85 14.94 34.88
N ALA A 536 35.73 14.58 35.51
CA ALA A 536 34.66 15.55 35.82
C ALA A 536 35.13 16.70 36.70
N ARG A 537 35.97 16.43 37.70
CA ARG A 537 36.58 17.48 38.56
C ARG A 537 37.47 18.40 37.74
N GLU A 538 38.29 17.88 36.84
CA GLU A 538 39.14 18.64 35.97
C GLU A 538 38.30 19.50 34.98
N MET A 539 37.22 18.96 34.42
CA MET A 539 36.31 19.72 33.57
C MET A 539 35.65 20.88 34.30
N LEU A 540 35.17 20.67 35.53
CA LEU A 540 34.62 21.71 36.39
C LEU A 540 35.66 22.79 36.78
N ALA A 541 36.92 22.39 36.97
CA ALA A 541 37.98 23.33 37.30
C ALA A 541 38.35 24.26 36.12
N LYS A 542 38.16 23.80 34.88
CA LYS A 542 38.55 24.51 33.65
C LYS A 542 37.40 25.28 33.00
N ASP A 543 36.15 25.01 33.33
CA ASP A 543 34.97 25.57 32.66
C ASP A 543 33.90 26.02 33.67
N ASP A 544 33.85 27.34 33.93
CA ASP A 544 32.88 27.97 34.82
C ASP A 544 31.44 27.89 34.25
N GLY A 545 31.28 27.84 32.93
CA GLY A 545 29.99 27.66 32.26
C GLY A 545 29.41 26.26 32.54
N LEU A 546 30.25 25.24 32.37
CA LEU A 546 29.91 23.86 32.70
C LEU A 546 29.58 23.68 34.20
N ARG A 547 30.30 24.38 35.07
CA ARG A 547 30.02 24.38 36.52
C ARG A 547 28.62 24.93 36.79
N LYS A 548 28.24 26.05 36.23
CA LYS A 548 26.91 26.65 36.42
C LYS A 548 25.81 25.74 35.87
N GLU A 549 26.03 25.14 34.71
CA GLU A 549 25.09 24.18 34.12
C GLU A 549 24.90 22.96 35.04
N PHE A 550 25.97 22.42 35.57
CA PHE A 550 25.91 21.31 36.50
C PHE A 550 25.17 21.65 37.79
N GLU A 551 25.45 22.81 38.39
CA GLU A 551 24.77 23.32 39.58
C GLU A 551 23.27 23.53 39.34
N GLU A 552 22.90 24.06 38.19
CA GLU A 552 21.50 24.19 37.81
C GLU A 552 20.83 22.81 37.68
N ARG A 553 21.53 21.86 37.06
CA ARG A 553 21.03 20.49 36.90
C ARG A 553 20.85 19.75 38.23
N LEU A 554 21.64 20.06 39.26
CA LEU A 554 21.52 19.51 40.62
C LEU A 554 20.23 19.94 41.34
N LYS A 555 19.49 20.92 40.86
CA LYS A 555 18.14 21.27 41.36
C LYS A 555 17.10 20.21 41.08
N ASP A 556 17.29 19.41 40.02
CA ASP A 556 16.50 18.23 39.72
C ASP A 556 16.86 17.12 40.75
N GLU A 557 15.90 16.72 41.55
CA GLU A 557 16.09 15.76 42.63
C GLU A 557 16.51 14.38 42.12
N ASN A 558 15.96 13.89 41.00
CA ASN A 558 16.29 12.60 40.40
C ASN A 558 17.75 12.60 39.89
N PHE A 559 18.16 13.68 39.20
CA PHE A 559 19.52 13.85 38.76
C PHE A 559 20.50 13.94 39.96
N ARG A 560 20.15 14.73 40.97
CA ARG A 560 20.97 14.92 42.19
C ARG A 560 21.24 13.62 42.94
N LYS A 561 20.25 12.70 43.01
CA LYS A 561 20.34 11.42 43.68
C LYS A 561 21.01 10.31 42.86
N SER A 562 21.22 10.50 41.58
CA SER A 562 21.78 9.51 40.66
C SER A 562 23.26 9.75 40.39
N ALA A 563 24.17 9.00 41.00
CA ALA A 563 25.59 9.08 40.72
C ALA A 563 25.90 8.85 39.23
N GLY A 564 25.28 7.84 38.61
CA GLY A 564 25.44 7.51 37.22
C GLY A 564 24.96 8.65 36.27
N ALA A 565 23.82 9.30 36.56
CA ALA A 565 23.33 10.43 35.77
C ALA A 565 24.27 11.63 35.85
N ARG A 566 24.83 11.89 37.05
CA ARG A 566 25.79 12.99 37.27
C ARG A 566 27.12 12.75 36.54
N LEU A 567 27.66 11.56 36.54
CA LEU A 567 28.89 11.23 35.82
C LEU A 567 28.64 11.18 34.29
N ARG A 568 27.49 10.67 33.88
CA ARG A 568 27.06 10.71 32.46
C ARG A 568 26.97 12.13 31.91
N PHE A 569 26.54 13.11 32.70
CA PHE A 569 26.50 14.53 32.34
C PHE A 569 27.88 15.03 31.87
N PHE A 570 28.96 14.65 32.55
CA PHE A 570 30.33 15.00 32.18
C PHE A 570 30.83 14.14 31.02
N TYR A 571 30.54 12.84 31.04
CA TYR A 571 30.92 11.94 29.94
C TYR A 571 30.40 12.42 28.60
N GLU A 572 29.12 12.80 28.52
CA GLU A 572 28.48 13.30 27.30
C GLU A 572 29.12 14.61 26.77
N ARG A 573 29.81 15.37 27.63
CA ARG A 573 30.53 16.61 27.30
C ARG A 573 32.03 16.40 27.14
N SER A 574 32.50 15.23 27.39
CA SER A 574 33.92 14.87 27.28
C SER A 574 34.29 14.52 25.83
N PRO A 575 35.59 14.56 25.48
CA PRO A 575 36.06 14.09 24.18
C PRO A 575 35.91 12.58 23.98
N TYR A 576 35.63 11.82 25.02
CA TYR A 576 35.45 10.36 25.00
C TYR A 576 34.06 9.93 24.56
N PHE A 577 33.10 10.84 24.55
CA PHE A 577 31.73 10.54 24.14
C PHE A 577 31.63 10.35 22.62
N ASP A 578 30.94 9.32 22.19
CA ASP A 578 30.69 9.09 20.75
C ASP A 578 29.69 10.12 20.19
N LYS A 579 30.21 11.13 19.52
CA LYS A 579 29.40 12.20 18.91
C LYS A 579 28.59 11.75 17.71
N ARG A 580 28.76 10.47 17.26
CA ARG A 580 27.99 9.90 16.14
C ARG A 580 26.61 9.42 16.55
N ILE A 581 26.28 9.35 17.85
CA ILE A 581 24.97 8.94 18.34
C ILE A 581 23.88 9.80 17.70
N GLY A 582 22.88 9.12 17.13
CA GLY A 582 21.78 9.75 16.42
C GLY A 582 22.14 10.41 15.10
N LEU A 583 23.40 10.30 14.65
CA LEU A 583 23.81 10.83 13.35
C LEU A 583 23.24 9.93 12.24
N TYR A 584 22.35 10.52 11.41
CA TYR A 584 21.76 9.80 10.29
C TYR A 584 22.84 9.45 9.25
N PRO A 585 22.98 8.18 8.86
CA PRO A 585 24.13 7.75 8.06
C PRO A 585 24.05 8.21 6.59
N VAL A 586 22.86 8.51 6.09
CA VAL A 586 22.66 8.92 4.69
C VAL A 586 22.99 10.39 4.52
N GLY A 587 23.83 10.69 3.53
CA GLY A 587 24.12 12.06 3.11
C GLY A 587 23.24 12.49 1.94
N ARG A 588 22.79 13.74 1.95
CA ARG A 588 22.05 14.42 0.88
C ARG A 588 23.01 15.35 0.14
N ILE A 589 23.16 15.20 -1.16
CA ILE A 589 24.05 16.02 -1.99
C ILE A 589 23.16 16.90 -2.87
N VAL A 590 23.22 18.20 -2.65
CA VAL A 590 22.40 19.22 -3.32
C VAL A 590 23.14 19.93 -4.46
N THR A 591 24.42 19.62 -4.65
CA THR A 591 25.26 20.17 -5.73
C THR A 591 25.48 19.11 -6.81
N LYS A 592 25.59 19.55 -8.07
CA LYS A 592 25.98 18.64 -9.16
C LYS A 592 27.38 18.11 -8.92
N LEU A 593 27.54 16.82 -9.09
CA LEU A 593 28.84 16.17 -9.05
C LEU A 593 29.45 16.20 -10.46
N ASN A 594 30.69 16.69 -10.57
CA ASN A 594 31.48 16.68 -11.82
C ASN A 594 32.18 15.34 -11.96
N THR A 595 31.42 14.27 -12.14
CA THR A 595 32.04 12.94 -12.07
C THR A 595 31.42 11.98 -13.07
N ASP A 596 32.28 11.40 -13.89
CA ASP A 596 32.15 10.05 -14.40
C ASP A 596 32.51 9.09 -13.24
N PHE A 597 31.53 8.75 -12.37
CA PHE A 597 31.73 7.71 -11.35
C PHE A 597 31.62 6.33 -11.94
#